data_d3fc414d72974c72fc394388d6912849
#
_entry.id   d3fc414d72974c72fc394388d6912849
#
_cell.length_a   1.000
_cell.length_b   1.000
_cell.length_c   1.000
_cell.angle_alpha   90.00
_cell.angle_beta   90.00
_cell.angle_gamma   90.00
#
_symmetry.space_group_name_H-M   'P 1'
#
loop_
_entity.id
_entity.type
_entity.pdbx_description
1 polymer ?
#
loop_
_entity_poly.entity_id
_entity_poly.type
_entity_poly.pdbx_seq_one_letter_code
_entity_poly.pdbx_strand_id
1 'polypeptide(L)'
;MSVVRGTALSNYPSLVTELGGDPAALLRAAGVRDQDVGNYDAFIPFRAAIRAIESAAQATATPDFGRQLAQRQGIEILGPVGVAARTAATVADALAIFNTFMAAYSPVIAIHITPLADPQLSFIALEFLFDDPCPQTMELALGVSLGVFRLLLGANYAALSVHLPHDPLTPQAAYVQYFGCTPYFAERAAGYTVRTAELSRPLNRDDVAHRAVVDYLSSITPLGAGIVESVRTIVRQLLPTGAATLEVVAEQFHLHPKTLQDRKSVV
;
A
#
# COMPACT_ATOMS: atom_id res chain seq x y z
N MET A 1 -13.80 -6.30 -7.45
CA MET A 1 -12.53 -6.85 -6.90
C MET A 1 -11.58 -5.72 -6.59
N SER A 2 -11.11 -5.65 -5.34
CA SER A 2 -10.02 -4.76 -4.96
C SER A 2 -8.76 -5.17 -5.73
N VAL A 3 -7.99 -4.21 -6.25
CA VAL A 3 -6.79 -4.49 -7.05
C VAL A 3 -5.56 -3.76 -6.50
N VAL A 4 -4.39 -4.28 -6.83
CA VAL A 4 -3.09 -3.66 -6.55
C VAL A 4 -2.18 -3.87 -7.75
N ARG A 5 -1.22 -2.99 -7.96
CA ARG A 5 -0.19 -3.15 -8.99
C ARG A 5 0.63 -4.43 -8.76
N GLY A 6 1.02 -5.08 -9.84
CA GLY A 6 1.83 -6.30 -9.77
C GLY A 6 3.16 -6.12 -9.03
N THR A 7 3.65 -4.89 -8.95
CA THR A 7 4.84 -4.52 -8.16
C THR A 7 4.67 -4.74 -6.66
N ALA A 8 3.44 -4.92 -6.13
CA ALA A 8 3.21 -5.34 -4.74
C ALA A 8 3.89 -6.69 -4.41
N LEU A 9 4.09 -7.53 -5.42
CA LEU A 9 4.78 -8.81 -5.29
C LEU A 9 6.22 -8.79 -5.88
N SER A 10 6.82 -7.60 -6.06
CA SER A 10 8.23 -7.50 -6.43
C SER A 10 9.11 -8.27 -5.44
N ASN A 11 10.08 -9.03 -5.95
CA ASN A 11 10.98 -9.89 -5.18
C ASN A 11 10.32 -11.06 -4.43
N TYR A 12 9.00 -11.24 -4.53
CA TYR A 12 8.30 -12.39 -3.93
C TYR A 12 8.85 -13.74 -4.43
N PRO A 13 9.05 -13.98 -5.76
CA PRO A 13 9.57 -15.27 -6.22
C PRO A 13 10.97 -15.58 -5.67
N SER A 14 11.85 -14.59 -5.63
CA SER A 14 13.21 -14.75 -5.11
C SER A 14 13.19 -15.12 -3.62
N LEU A 15 12.39 -14.40 -2.81
CA LEU A 15 12.28 -14.66 -1.39
C LEU A 15 11.72 -16.05 -1.11
N VAL A 16 10.64 -16.45 -1.80
CA VAL A 16 10.04 -17.77 -1.63
C VAL A 16 11.05 -18.89 -1.97
N THR A 17 11.80 -18.71 -3.07
CA THR A 17 12.83 -19.69 -3.49
C THR A 17 13.96 -19.78 -2.45
N GLU A 18 14.45 -18.66 -1.96
CA GLU A 18 15.50 -18.61 -0.92
C GLU A 18 15.06 -19.31 0.38
N LEU A 19 13.76 -19.24 0.70
CA LEU A 19 13.16 -19.88 1.86
C LEU A 19 12.77 -21.35 1.59
N GLY A 20 13.11 -21.90 0.40
CA GLY A 20 12.88 -23.30 0.05
C GLY A 20 11.46 -23.61 -0.44
N GLY A 21 10.65 -22.60 -0.75
CA GLY A 21 9.30 -22.75 -1.30
C GLY A 21 9.29 -22.80 -2.83
N ASP A 22 8.12 -23.13 -3.40
CA ASP A 22 7.85 -23.08 -4.84
C ASP A 22 6.98 -21.85 -5.16
N PRO A 23 7.57 -20.75 -5.66
CA PRO A 23 6.81 -19.53 -5.93
C PRO A 23 5.74 -19.70 -7.01
N ALA A 24 6.01 -20.51 -8.05
CA ALA A 24 5.05 -20.72 -9.14
C ALA A 24 3.80 -21.50 -8.66
N ALA A 25 3.99 -22.51 -7.80
CA ALA A 25 2.88 -23.23 -7.19
C ALA A 25 2.04 -22.33 -6.28
N LEU A 26 2.69 -21.51 -5.44
CA LEU A 26 2.02 -20.60 -4.51
C LEU A 26 1.26 -19.49 -5.24
N LEU A 27 1.87 -18.86 -6.26
CA LEU A 27 1.22 -17.82 -7.07
C LEU A 27 0.00 -18.38 -7.81
N ARG A 28 0.13 -19.57 -8.42
CA ARG A 28 -0.97 -20.25 -9.10
C ARG A 28 -2.11 -20.57 -8.14
N ALA A 29 -1.80 -21.11 -6.97
CA ALA A 29 -2.80 -21.41 -5.93
C ALA A 29 -3.51 -20.14 -5.41
N ALA A 30 -2.79 -19.01 -5.36
CA ALA A 30 -3.35 -17.71 -5.02
C ALA A 30 -4.18 -17.08 -6.13
N GLY A 31 -4.07 -17.56 -7.38
CA GLY A 31 -4.74 -16.98 -8.55
C GLY A 31 -4.00 -15.76 -9.12
N VAL A 32 -2.66 -15.72 -8.96
CA VAL A 32 -1.78 -14.69 -9.54
C VAL A 32 -1.03 -15.28 -10.73
N ARG A 33 -0.98 -14.56 -11.85
CA ARG A 33 -0.21 -14.96 -13.03
C ARG A 33 1.24 -14.52 -12.86
N ASP A 34 2.20 -15.39 -13.17
CA ASP A 34 3.63 -15.12 -13.03
C ASP A 34 4.07 -13.84 -13.77
N GLN A 35 3.53 -13.59 -14.95
CA GLN A 35 3.83 -12.41 -15.78
C GLN A 35 3.40 -11.07 -15.16
N ASP A 36 2.47 -11.09 -14.20
CA ASP A 36 1.97 -9.90 -13.53
C ASP A 36 2.83 -9.50 -12.34
N VAL A 37 3.64 -10.43 -11.83
CA VAL A 37 4.50 -10.22 -10.66
C VAL A 37 5.63 -9.25 -11.00
N GLY A 38 5.75 -8.17 -10.21
CA GLY A 38 6.76 -7.12 -10.44
C GLY A 38 6.43 -6.18 -11.61
N ASN A 39 5.31 -6.38 -12.31
CA ASN A 39 4.89 -5.54 -13.42
C ASN A 39 3.99 -4.40 -12.93
N TYR A 40 4.46 -3.14 -13.06
CA TYR A 40 3.69 -1.97 -12.65
C TYR A 40 2.42 -1.79 -13.51
N ASP A 41 2.45 -2.15 -14.80
CA ASP A 41 1.30 -1.98 -15.69
C ASP A 41 0.21 -3.03 -15.48
N ALA A 42 0.53 -4.13 -14.79
CA ALA A 42 -0.43 -5.15 -14.42
C ALA A 42 -1.14 -4.82 -13.11
N PHE A 43 -2.44 -5.10 -13.06
CA PHE A 43 -3.21 -5.16 -11.83
C PHE A 43 -3.52 -6.60 -11.46
N ILE A 44 -3.34 -6.94 -10.21
CA ILE A 44 -3.72 -8.22 -9.63
C ILE A 44 -4.85 -8.01 -8.60
N PRO A 45 -5.77 -8.99 -8.46
CA PRO A 45 -6.77 -8.92 -7.39
C PRO A 45 -6.07 -8.81 -6.03
N PHE A 46 -6.45 -7.83 -5.21
CA PHE A 46 -5.77 -7.58 -3.93
C PHE A 46 -5.83 -8.80 -3.01
N ARG A 47 -6.99 -9.48 -2.94
CA ARG A 47 -7.14 -10.74 -2.18
C ARG A 47 -6.25 -11.87 -2.71
N ALA A 48 -5.91 -11.87 -4.00
CA ALA A 48 -4.96 -12.84 -4.54
C ALA A 48 -3.52 -12.53 -4.07
N ALA A 49 -3.14 -11.25 -4.03
CA ALA A 49 -1.86 -10.84 -3.46
C ALA A 49 -1.75 -11.20 -1.97
N ILE A 50 -2.81 -10.94 -1.18
CA ILE A 50 -2.87 -11.36 0.23
C ILE A 50 -2.66 -12.87 0.34
N ARG A 51 -3.45 -13.67 -0.38
CA ARG A 51 -3.30 -15.14 -0.33
C ARG A 51 -1.88 -15.59 -0.67
N ALA A 52 -1.25 -14.98 -1.68
CA ALA A 52 0.12 -15.32 -2.03
C ALA A 52 1.09 -15.07 -0.86
N ILE A 53 0.99 -13.90 -0.21
CA ILE A 53 1.88 -13.49 0.89
C ILE A 53 1.63 -14.36 2.14
N GLU A 54 0.37 -14.50 2.56
CA GLU A 54 0.02 -15.29 3.76
C GLU A 54 0.35 -16.77 3.58
N SER A 55 0.06 -17.36 2.40
CA SER A 55 0.38 -18.77 2.12
C SER A 55 1.89 -19.01 2.00
N ALA A 56 2.65 -18.06 1.49
CA ALA A 56 4.11 -18.16 1.46
C ALA A 56 4.71 -18.23 2.86
N ALA A 57 4.25 -17.35 3.77
CA ALA A 57 4.68 -17.39 5.16
C ALA A 57 4.43 -18.76 5.82
N GLN A 58 3.26 -19.35 5.56
CA GLN A 58 2.89 -20.67 6.07
C GLN A 58 3.73 -21.78 5.43
N ALA A 59 3.83 -21.79 4.10
CA ALA A 59 4.52 -22.84 3.35
C ALA A 59 6.03 -22.88 3.63
N THR A 60 6.64 -21.72 3.91
CA THR A 60 8.07 -21.61 4.23
C THR A 60 8.35 -21.58 5.74
N ALA A 61 7.31 -21.71 6.58
CA ALA A 61 7.42 -21.56 8.04
C ALA A 61 8.14 -20.29 8.48
N THR A 62 7.89 -19.18 7.76
CA THR A 62 8.56 -17.87 7.98
C THR A 62 7.56 -16.86 8.54
N PRO A 63 7.44 -16.74 9.89
CA PRO A 63 6.42 -15.90 10.52
C PRO A 63 6.64 -14.40 10.34
N ASP A 64 7.76 -13.97 9.79
CA ASP A 64 8.10 -12.59 9.45
C ASP A 64 8.28 -12.38 7.92
N PHE A 65 7.65 -13.23 7.10
CA PHE A 65 7.74 -13.18 5.64
C PHE A 65 7.42 -11.79 5.08
N GLY A 66 6.36 -11.15 5.56
CA GLY A 66 5.97 -9.80 5.14
C GLY A 66 7.07 -8.77 5.38
N ARG A 67 7.71 -8.78 6.55
CA ARG A 67 8.83 -7.89 6.87
C ARG A 67 10.07 -8.19 6.03
N GLN A 68 10.38 -9.46 5.78
CA GLN A 68 11.49 -9.85 4.91
C GLN A 68 11.25 -9.43 3.45
N LEU A 69 10.00 -9.52 2.96
CA LEU A 69 9.66 -9.04 1.64
C LEU A 69 9.77 -7.51 1.56
N ALA A 70 9.31 -6.79 2.59
CA ALA A 70 9.43 -5.33 2.65
C ALA A 70 10.89 -4.84 2.60
N GLN A 71 11.83 -5.57 3.20
CA GLN A 71 13.27 -5.22 3.12
C GLN A 71 13.84 -5.28 1.70
N ARG A 72 13.17 -5.99 0.79
CA ARG A 72 13.55 -6.15 -0.61
C ARG A 72 12.79 -5.22 -1.55
N GLN A 73 11.88 -4.42 -1.01
CA GLN A 73 11.06 -3.48 -1.75
C GLN A 73 11.37 -2.05 -1.31
N GLY A 74 11.47 -1.15 -2.26
CA GLY A 74 11.63 0.27 -2.02
C GLY A 74 10.43 1.06 -2.54
N ILE A 75 10.55 2.39 -2.54
CA ILE A 75 9.50 3.30 -3.00
C ILE A 75 9.15 3.10 -4.49
N GLU A 76 10.05 2.49 -5.27
CA GLU A 76 9.87 2.19 -6.69
C GLU A 76 8.69 1.28 -6.98
N ILE A 77 8.27 0.43 -6.03
CA ILE A 77 7.07 -0.41 -6.22
C ILE A 77 5.81 0.43 -6.41
N LEU A 78 5.79 1.66 -5.88
CA LEU A 78 4.68 2.60 -6.00
C LEU A 78 4.67 3.35 -7.35
N GLY A 79 5.68 3.13 -8.19
CA GLY A 79 5.80 3.73 -9.51
C GLY A 79 5.75 5.27 -9.48
N PRO A 80 4.94 5.91 -10.35
CA PRO A 80 4.84 7.37 -10.41
C PRO A 80 4.45 8.03 -9.08
N VAL A 81 3.64 7.37 -8.24
CA VAL A 81 3.27 7.90 -6.90
C VAL A 81 4.52 8.03 -6.02
N GLY A 82 5.40 7.03 -6.06
CA GLY A 82 6.68 7.09 -5.36
C GLY A 82 7.61 8.18 -5.87
N VAL A 83 7.67 8.40 -7.18
CA VAL A 83 8.46 9.49 -7.79
C VAL A 83 7.93 10.85 -7.35
N ALA A 84 6.61 11.08 -7.40
CA ALA A 84 6.00 12.33 -6.96
C ALA A 84 6.29 12.63 -5.48
N ALA A 85 6.20 11.61 -4.61
CA ALA A 85 6.50 11.76 -3.19
C ALA A 85 7.98 12.13 -2.93
N ARG A 86 8.92 11.51 -3.65
CA ARG A 86 10.37 11.82 -3.52
C ARG A 86 10.73 13.23 -3.95
N THR A 87 9.96 13.83 -4.85
CA THR A 87 10.21 15.16 -5.40
C THR A 87 9.39 16.26 -4.72
N ALA A 88 8.65 15.93 -3.66
CA ALA A 88 7.85 16.86 -2.89
C ALA A 88 8.72 17.88 -2.09
N ALA A 89 8.11 18.97 -1.62
CA ALA A 89 8.84 20.02 -0.89
C ALA A 89 9.14 19.63 0.57
N THR A 90 8.19 18.97 1.22
CA THR A 90 8.29 18.54 2.62
C THR A 90 7.81 17.09 2.79
N VAL A 91 8.06 16.50 3.95
CA VAL A 91 7.53 15.18 4.30
C VAL A 91 6.00 15.19 4.30
N ALA A 92 5.36 16.24 4.80
CA ALA A 92 3.90 16.39 4.76
C ALA A 92 3.38 16.40 3.31
N ASP A 93 4.05 17.11 2.40
CA ASP A 93 3.68 17.14 0.98
C ASP A 93 3.84 15.74 0.35
N ALA A 94 4.91 15.01 0.69
CA ALA A 94 5.10 13.63 0.22
C ALA A 94 3.98 12.70 0.70
N LEU A 95 3.56 12.82 1.95
CA LEU A 95 2.44 12.06 2.50
C LEU A 95 1.09 12.48 1.87
N ALA A 96 0.91 13.77 1.55
CA ALA A 96 -0.25 14.25 0.81
C ALA A 96 -0.34 13.66 -0.60
N ILE A 97 0.80 13.44 -1.28
CA ILE A 97 0.87 12.73 -2.57
C ILE A 97 0.32 11.30 -2.42
N PHE A 98 0.74 10.56 -1.37
CA PHE A 98 0.20 9.23 -1.14
C PHE A 98 -1.31 9.27 -0.88
N ASN A 99 -1.78 10.15 0.00
CA ASN A 99 -3.23 10.30 0.26
C ASN A 99 -4.03 10.61 -1.01
N THR A 100 -3.48 11.43 -1.90
CA THR A 100 -4.16 11.89 -3.11
C THR A 100 -4.13 10.86 -4.24
N PHE A 101 -3.01 10.18 -4.44
CA PHE A 101 -2.74 9.38 -5.65
C PHE A 101 -2.56 7.88 -5.38
N MET A 102 -2.75 7.40 -4.14
CA MET A 102 -2.59 5.97 -3.82
C MET A 102 -3.50 5.08 -4.67
N ALA A 103 -4.66 5.59 -5.10
CA ALA A 103 -5.57 4.87 -6.00
C ALA A 103 -4.93 4.48 -7.35
N ALA A 104 -3.88 5.17 -7.81
CA ALA A 104 -3.12 4.77 -8.99
C ALA A 104 -2.30 3.49 -8.76
N TYR A 105 -1.94 3.19 -7.52
CA TYR A 105 -1.28 1.96 -7.10
C TYR A 105 -2.29 0.91 -6.61
N SER A 106 -3.14 1.29 -5.68
CA SER A 106 -4.23 0.46 -5.16
C SER A 106 -5.35 1.32 -4.59
N PRO A 107 -6.59 1.19 -5.08
CA PRO A 107 -7.73 1.97 -4.57
C PRO A 107 -8.22 1.52 -3.18
N VAL A 108 -7.65 0.45 -2.62
CA VAL A 108 -8.05 -0.10 -1.30
C VAL A 108 -7.02 0.16 -0.22
N ILE A 109 -5.99 0.94 -0.53
CA ILE A 109 -5.00 1.40 0.45
C ILE A 109 -5.21 2.90 0.65
N ALA A 110 -5.40 3.32 1.89
CA ALA A 110 -5.50 4.72 2.27
C ALA A 110 -4.43 5.07 3.32
N ILE A 111 -3.97 6.31 3.27
CA ILE A 111 -3.01 6.86 4.24
C ILE A 111 -3.60 8.13 4.81
N HIS A 112 -3.69 8.22 6.13
CA HIS A 112 -4.24 9.36 6.82
C HIS A 112 -3.27 9.89 7.86
N ILE A 113 -3.19 11.23 8.01
CA ILE A 113 -2.41 11.87 9.06
C ILE A 113 -3.40 12.52 10.03
N THR A 114 -3.32 12.14 11.29
CA THR A 114 -4.19 12.66 12.34
C THR A 114 -3.33 13.22 13.48
N PRO A 115 -3.50 14.50 13.86
CA PRO A 115 -2.91 15.03 15.08
C PRO A 115 -3.39 14.24 16.30
N LEU A 116 -2.49 13.96 17.24
CA LEU A 116 -2.85 13.33 18.52
C LEU A 116 -3.24 14.37 19.57
N ALA A 117 -3.67 13.91 20.75
CA ALA A 117 -3.98 14.78 21.89
C ALA A 117 -2.77 15.66 22.31
N ASP A 118 -1.56 15.13 22.18
CA ASP A 118 -0.32 15.92 22.24
C ASP A 118 -0.08 16.50 20.84
N PRO A 119 -0.11 17.84 20.67
CA PRO A 119 0.08 18.50 19.36
C PRO A 119 1.50 18.33 18.79
N GLN A 120 2.45 17.88 19.60
CA GLN A 120 3.79 17.53 19.11
C GLN A 120 3.83 16.16 18.42
N LEU A 121 2.74 15.39 18.49
CA LEU A 121 2.64 14.04 17.97
C LEU A 121 1.56 13.96 16.89
N SER A 122 1.83 13.18 15.86
CA SER A 122 0.89 12.82 14.81
C SER A 122 0.87 11.31 14.60
N PHE A 123 -0.29 10.78 14.26
CA PHE A 123 -0.44 9.39 13.85
C PHE A 123 -0.59 9.32 12.34
N ILE A 124 0.25 8.53 11.69
CA ILE A 124 0.17 8.22 10.26
C ILE A 124 -0.46 6.85 10.15
N ALA A 125 -1.76 6.82 9.86
CA ALA A 125 -2.52 5.59 9.69
C ALA A 125 -2.32 5.03 8.28
N LEU A 126 -2.18 3.70 8.21
CA LEU A 126 -2.25 2.91 6.98
C LEU A 126 -3.50 2.03 7.09
N GLU A 127 -4.44 2.22 6.19
CA GLU A 127 -5.72 1.53 6.21
C GLU A 127 -5.89 0.69 4.95
N PHE A 128 -6.34 -0.56 5.14
CA PHE A 128 -6.89 -1.37 4.07
C PHE A 128 -8.42 -1.30 4.14
N LEU A 129 -9.05 -0.92 3.03
CA LEU A 129 -10.50 -0.75 2.96
C LEU A 129 -11.23 -2.09 2.83
N PHE A 130 -10.90 -3.05 3.70
CA PHE A 130 -11.55 -4.37 3.83
C PHE A 130 -11.14 -5.01 5.18
N ASP A 131 -11.92 -5.99 5.64
CA ASP A 131 -11.82 -6.55 7.01
C ASP A 131 -11.13 -7.94 7.08
N ASP A 132 -10.59 -8.47 5.96
CA ASP A 132 -9.96 -9.79 5.96
C ASP A 132 -8.65 -9.76 6.78
N PRO A 133 -8.43 -10.70 7.73
CA PRO A 133 -7.17 -10.81 8.44
C PRO A 133 -6.01 -11.08 7.48
N CYS A 134 -5.01 -10.21 7.49
CA CYS A 134 -3.85 -10.33 6.59
C CYS A 134 -2.56 -9.82 7.28
N PRO A 135 -2.11 -10.45 8.38
CA PRO A 135 -1.03 -9.94 9.20
C PRO A 135 0.30 -9.80 8.45
N GLN A 136 0.67 -10.75 7.59
CA GLN A 136 1.90 -10.65 6.79
C GLN A 136 1.84 -9.50 5.78
N THR A 137 0.68 -9.34 5.13
CA THR A 137 0.46 -8.23 4.18
C THR A 137 0.47 -6.88 4.89
N MET A 138 -0.06 -6.81 6.11
CA MET A 138 0.01 -5.60 6.93
C MET A 138 1.45 -5.29 7.35
N GLU A 139 2.21 -6.28 7.79
CA GLU A 139 3.63 -6.12 8.12
C GLU A 139 4.47 -5.72 6.90
N LEU A 140 4.16 -6.27 5.71
CA LEU A 140 4.76 -5.84 4.44
C LEU A 140 4.50 -4.35 4.20
N ALA A 141 3.25 -3.92 4.29
CA ALA A 141 2.88 -2.53 4.01
C ALA A 141 3.49 -1.55 5.02
N LEU A 142 3.51 -1.90 6.32
CA LEU A 142 4.21 -1.12 7.34
C LEU A 142 5.72 -1.09 7.09
N GLY A 143 6.32 -2.23 6.70
CA GLY A 143 7.75 -2.29 6.37
C GLY A 143 8.13 -1.42 5.19
N VAL A 144 7.33 -1.44 4.11
CA VAL A 144 7.51 -0.54 2.95
C VAL A 144 7.37 0.92 3.38
N SER A 145 6.37 1.25 4.21
CA SER A 145 6.19 2.60 4.75
C SER A 145 7.40 3.06 5.57
N LEU A 146 7.99 2.19 6.39
CA LEU A 146 9.24 2.47 7.10
C LEU A 146 10.39 2.75 6.13
N GLY A 147 10.49 1.97 5.04
CA GLY A 147 11.46 2.22 3.97
C GLY A 147 11.30 3.59 3.33
N VAL A 148 10.06 4.01 3.09
CA VAL A 148 9.75 5.37 2.59
C VAL A 148 10.16 6.43 3.62
N PHE A 149 9.85 6.28 4.90
CA PHE A 149 10.29 7.22 5.93
C PHE A 149 11.82 7.32 6.02
N ARG A 150 12.52 6.20 5.93
CA ARG A 150 13.99 6.18 5.93
C ARG A 150 14.58 6.86 4.69
N LEU A 151 13.92 6.75 3.55
CA LEU A 151 14.31 7.47 2.34
C LEU A 151 14.14 8.99 2.49
N LEU A 152 13.03 9.43 3.09
CA LEU A 152 12.69 10.85 3.23
C LEU A 152 13.40 11.52 4.40
N LEU A 153 13.58 10.82 5.51
CA LEU A 153 14.05 11.36 6.79
C LEU A 153 15.50 10.95 7.15
N GLY A 154 16.06 10.00 6.39
CA GLY A 154 17.41 9.47 6.58
C GLY A 154 17.40 8.00 7.00
N ALA A 155 18.44 7.27 6.57
CA ALA A 155 18.52 5.80 6.69
C ALA A 155 18.35 5.25 8.13
N ASN A 156 18.71 6.04 9.13
CA ASN A 156 18.60 5.67 10.55
C ASN A 156 17.30 6.13 11.21
N TYR A 157 16.34 6.63 10.41
CA TYR A 157 15.07 7.09 10.94
C TYR A 157 14.28 5.95 11.58
N ALA A 158 13.73 6.25 12.75
CA ALA A 158 12.75 5.42 13.44
C ALA A 158 11.61 6.31 13.97
N ALA A 159 10.39 5.86 13.79
CA ALA A 159 9.21 6.47 14.41
C ALA A 159 9.27 6.34 15.94
N LEU A 160 8.34 6.95 16.66
CA LEU A 160 8.23 6.78 18.10
C LEU A 160 7.64 5.41 18.46
N SER A 161 6.66 4.98 17.67
CA SER A 161 6.05 3.65 17.81
C SER A 161 5.46 3.19 16.48
N VAL A 162 5.27 1.87 16.36
CA VAL A 162 4.52 1.21 15.30
C VAL A 162 3.31 0.51 15.91
N HIS A 163 2.15 0.61 15.26
CA HIS A 163 0.89 0.02 15.70
C HIS A 163 0.46 -1.04 14.70
N LEU A 164 0.17 -2.25 15.19
CA LEU A 164 -0.20 -3.42 14.41
C LEU A 164 -1.59 -3.90 14.86
N PRO A 165 -2.53 -4.17 13.95
CA PRO A 165 -3.90 -4.58 14.30
C PRO A 165 -4.04 -6.08 14.63
N HIS A 166 -2.94 -6.78 14.73
CA HIS A 166 -2.88 -8.23 15.02
C HIS A 166 -1.93 -8.51 16.19
N ASP A 167 -2.03 -9.72 16.72
CA ASP A 167 -1.10 -10.23 17.72
C ASP A 167 0.31 -10.45 17.14
N PRO A 168 1.37 -10.44 17.95
CA PRO A 168 2.73 -10.60 17.46
C PRO A 168 2.93 -11.99 16.83
N LEU A 169 3.47 -12.02 15.61
CA LEU A 169 3.80 -13.26 14.87
C LEU A 169 5.19 -13.82 15.24
N THR A 170 6.03 -12.97 15.81
CA THR A 170 7.38 -13.28 16.28
C THR A 170 7.60 -12.63 17.66
N PRO A 171 8.67 -12.97 18.41
CA PRO A 171 8.98 -12.27 19.66
C PRO A 171 9.08 -10.75 19.48
N GLN A 172 8.59 -9.98 20.45
CA GLN A 172 8.57 -8.50 20.41
C GLN A 172 9.93 -7.88 20.10
N ALA A 173 11.03 -8.50 20.57
CA ALA A 173 12.38 -8.04 20.29
C ALA A 173 12.70 -7.98 18.78
N ALA A 174 12.15 -8.91 17.97
CA ALA A 174 12.34 -8.90 16.53
C ALA A 174 11.64 -7.70 15.87
N TYR A 175 10.48 -7.28 16.39
CA TYR A 175 9.80 -6.06 15.93
C TYR A 175 10.60 -4.80 16.30
N VAL A 176 11.08 -4.70 17.54
CA VAL A 176 11.92 -3.58 17.96
C VAL A 176 13.17 -3.48 17.11
N GLN A 177 13.83 -4.61 16.82
CA GLN A 177 14.99 -4.65 15.95
C GLN A 177 14.66 -4.19 14.52
N TYR A 178 13.53 -4.64 13.96
CA TYR A 178 13.12 -4.33 12.59
C TYR A 178 12.67 -2.88 12.42
N PHE A 179 11.72 -2.43 13.25
CA PHE A 179 11.13 -1.10 13.15
C PHE A 179 11.98 0.00 13.80
N GLY A 180 12.83 -0.36 14.75
CA GLY A 180 13.65 0.59 15.50
C GLY A 180 12.86 1.39 16.55
N CYS A 181 11.62 0.97 16.86
CA CYS A 181 10.73 1.68 17.78
C CYS A 181 9.85 0.69 18.56
N THR A 182 9.05 1.21 19.52
CA THR A 182 8.14 0.40 20.33
C THR A 182 6.97 -0.12 19.50
N PRO A 183 6.75 -1.45 19.41
CA PRO A 183 5.57 -2.01 18.78
C PRO A 183 4.40 -2.07 19.77
N TYR A 184 3.20 -1.72 19.28
CA TYR A 184 1.92 -1.96 19.95
C TYR A 184 1.10 -2.93 19.10
N PHE A 185 0.50 -3.94 19.73
CA PHE A 185 -0.24 -5.02 19.06
C PHE A 185 -1.71 -4.98 19.41
N ALA A 186 -2.53 -5.67 18.60
CA ALA A 186 -3.98 -5.72 18.73
C ALA A 186 -4.63 -4.32 18.74
N GLU A 187 -4.02 -3.38 18.03
CA GLU A 187 -4.47 -2.00 17.90
C GLU A 187 -5.62 -1.88 16.88
N ARG A 188 -6.45 -0.85 17.02
CA ARG A 188 -7.58 -0.61 16.09
C ARG A 188 -7.13 -0.16 14.71
N ALA A 189 -5.96 0.46 14.60
CA ALA A 189 -5.42 1.00 13.37
C ALA A 189 -3.95 0.62 13.22
N ALA A 190 -3.53 0.30 11.98
CA ALA A 190 -2.13 0.15 11.64
C ALA A 190 -1.50 1.51 11.35
N GLY A 191 -0.24 1.70 11.73
CA GLY A 191 0.45 2.95 11.43
C GLY A 191 1.61 3.27 12.36
N TYR A 192 1.98 4.55 12.34
CA TYR A 192 3.13 5.05 13.09
C TYR A 192 2.78 6.30 13.88
N THR A 193 3.25 6.37 15.11
CA THR A 193 3.32 7.64 15.85
C THR A 193 4.65 8.32 15.55
N VAL A 194 4.59 9.56 15.09
CA VAL A 194 5.74 10.37 14.69
C VAL A 194 5.71 11.74 15.38
N ARG A 195 6.84 12.45 15.41
CA ARG A 195 6.84 13.84 15.85
C ARG A 195 6.24 14.73 14.76
N THR A 196 5.30 15.59 15.11
CA THR A 196 4.66 16.51 14.15
C THR A 196 5.69 17.39 13.44
N ALA A 197 6.75 17.79 14.12
CA ALA A 197 7.84 18.59 13.55
C ALA A 197 8.57 17.87 12.38
N GLU A 198 8.58 16.54 12.35
CA GLU A 198 9.19 15.75 11.25
C GLU A 198 8.43 15.93 9.94
N LEU A 199 7.13 16.20 10.01
CA LEU A 199 6.29 16.42 8.82
C LEU A 199 6.67 17.71 8.06
N SER A 200 7.15 18.71 8.77
CA SER A 200 7.60 20.00 8.18
C SER A 200 9.03 19.94 7.65
N ARG A 201 9.73 18.82 7.78
CA ARG A 201 11.12 18.69 7.35
C ARG A 201 11.21 18.85 5.82
N PRO A 202 12.08 19.79 5.32
CA PRO A 202 12.25 20.00 3.90
C PRO A 202 12.92 18.80 3.24
N LEU A 203 12.48 18.50 2.01
CA LEU A 203 13.05 17.49 1.14
C LEU A 203 13.82 18.15 -0.01
N ASN A 204 14.63 17.38 -0.70
CA ASN A 204 15.36 17.86 -1.88
C ASN A 204 14.40 17.90 -3.09
N ARG A 205 13.67 19.01 -3.21
CA ARG A 205 12.64 19.19 -4.22
C ARG A 205 13.24 19.36 -5.63
N ASP A 206 12.70 18.60 -6.57
CA ASP A 206 12.89 18.79 -8.01
C ASP A 206 11.57 19.30 -8.61
N ASP A 207 11.45 20.61 -8.81
CA ASP A 207 10.21 21.25 -9.27
C ASP A 207 9.76 20.80 -10.65
N VAL A 208 10.70 20.48 -11.55
CA VAL A 208 10.40 20.04 -12.91
C VAL A 208 9.89 18.61 -12.90
N ALA A 209 10.63 17.70 -12.26
CA ALA A 209 10.23 16.31 -12.14
C ALA A 209 8.91 16.19 -11.36
N HIS A 210 8.77 16.92 -10.24
CA HIS A 210 7.56 16.91 -9.42
C HIS A 210 6.34 17.29 -10.25
N ARG A 211 6.39 18.43 -10.94
CA ARG A 211 5.27 18.92 -11.75
C ARG A 211 4.88 17.92 -12.83
N ALA A 212 5.86 17.43 -13.60
CA ALA A 212 5.61 16.47 -14.67
C ALA A 212 4.92 15.19 -14.17
N VAL A 213 5.35 14.67 -13.02
CA VAL A 213 4.77 13.43 -12.46
C VAL A 213 3.40 13.68 -11.83
N VAL A 214 3.19 14.81 -11.14
CA VAL A 214 1.89 15.19 -10.58
C VAL A 214 0.87 15.44 -11.70
N ASP A 215 1.24 16.10 -12.79
CA ASP A 215 0.39 16.29 -13.96
C ASP A 215 -0.01 14.94 -14.59
N TYR A 216 0.97 14.02 -14.72
CA TYR A 216 0.69 12.66 -15.18
C TYR A 216 -0.27 11.92 -14.23
N LEU A 217 0.00 11.91 -12.93
CA LEU A 217 -0.87 11.26 -11.94
C LEU A 217 -2.28 11.86 -11.95
N SER A 218 -2.39 13.18 -12.07
CA SER A 218 -3.68 13.87 -12.16
C SER A 218 -4.47 13.47 -13.41
N SER A 219 -3.77 13.14 -14.50
CA SER A 219 -4.41 12.67 -15.75
C SER A 219 -4.95 11.25 -15.66
N ILE A 220 -4.34 10.40 -14.82
CA ILE A 220 -4.72 8.98 -14.66
C ILE A 220 -5.52 8.69 -13.38
N THR A 221 -5.50 9.62 -12.41
CA THR A 221 -6.20 9.51 -11.13
C THR A 221 -7.22 10.64 -11.04
N PRO A 222 -8.53 10.38 -11.13
CA PRO A 222 -9.53 11.43 -11.04
C PRO A 222 -9.54 12.07 -9.65
N LEU A 223 -9.02 13.28 -9.54
CA LEU A 223 -9.06 14.09 -8.34
C LEU A 223 -10.42 14.76 -8.20
N GLY A 224 -11.17 14.42 -7.17
CA GLY A 224 -12.47 15.05 -6.89
C GLY A 224 -13.56 14.79 -7.92
N ALA A 225 -13.34 13.88 -8.84
CA ALA A 225 -14.37 13.45 -9.76
C ALA A 225 -15.45 12.69 -8.99
N GLY A 226 -16.72 13.02 -9.25
CA GLY A 226 -17.84 12.30 -8.72
C GLY A 226 -17.74 10.80 -9.03
N ILE A 227 -18.60 9.99 -8.42
CA ILE A 227 -18.61 8.52 -8.52
C ILE A 227 -18.45 8.02 -9.98
N VAL A 228 -18.90 8.79 -10.97
CA VAL A 228 -18.81 8.45 -12.41
C VAL A 228 -17.37 8.38 -12.92
N GLU A 229 -16.50 9.32 -12.58
CA GLU A 229 -15.10 9.28 -13.01
C GLU A 229 -14.28 8.23 -12.25
N SER A 230 -14.58 8.04 -10.98
CA SER A 230 -14.00 6.93 -10.22
C SER A 230 -14.38 5.58 -10.82
N VAL A 231 -15.64 5.40 -11.22
CA VAL A 231 -16.12 4.21 -11.95
C VAL A 231 -15.38 4.05 -13.28
N ARG A 232 -15.25 5.11 -14.09
CA ARG A 232 -14.50 5.06 -15.37
C ARG A 232 -13.07 4.61 -15.18
N THR A 233 -12.40 5.13 -14.16
CA THR A 233 -11.01 4.77 -13.87
C THR A 233 -10.89 3.30 -13.50
N ILE A 234 -11.74 2.81 -12.60
CA ILE A 234 -11.76 1.40 -12.21
C ILE A 234 -12.10 0.51 -13.42
N VAL A 235 -13.08 0.89 -14.25
CA VAL A 235 -13.41 0.14 -15.45
C VAL A 235 -12.21 0.07 -16.40
N ARG A 236 -11.54 1.20 -16.69
CA ARG A 236 -10.33 1.21 -17.55
C ARG A 236 -9.22 0.30 -16.99
N GLN A 237 -9.04 0.28 -15.68
CA GLN A 237 -8.04 -0.56 -15.02
C GLN A 237 -8.40 -2.05 -15.07
N LEU A 238 -9.69 -2.39 -15.06
CA LEU A 238 -10.17 -3.77 -15.07
C LEU A 238 -10.36 -4.33 -16.49
N LEU A 239 -10.53 -3.47 -17.51
CA LEU A 239 -10.72 -3.91 -18.90
C LEU A 239 -9.65 -4.89 -19.41
N PRO A 240 -8.34 -4.65 -19.18
CA PRO A 240 -7.30 -5.58 -19.64
C PRO A 240 -7.37 -6.95 -18.97
N THR A 241 -7.96 -7.04 -17.77
CA THR A 241 -8.10 -8.29 -17.01
C THR A 241 -9.36 -9.08 -17.35
N GLY A 242 -10.26 -8.50 -18.17
CA GLY A 242 -11.59 -9.07 -18.44
C GLY A 242 -12.55 -9.05 -17.23
N ALA A 243 -12.17 -8.41 -16.13
CA ALA A 243 -12.93 -8.39 -14.87
C ALA A 243 -13.84 -7.16 -14.70
N ALA A 244 -14.02 -6.34 -15.74
CA ALA A 244 -14.83 -5.12 -15.69
C ALA A 244 -16.34 -5.42 -15.76
N THR A 245 -16.91 -6.06 -14.72
CA THR A 245 -18.34 -6.28 -14.58
C THR A 245 -18.97 -5.26 -13.64
N LEU A 246 -20.29 -5.07 -13.71
CA LEU A 246 -21.01 -4.14 -12.85
C LEU A 246 -20.88 -4.53 -11.38
N GLU A 247 -20.95 -5.83 -11.07
CA GLU A 247 -20.80 -6.39 -9.73
C GLU A 247 -19.43 -6.06 -9.17
N VAL A 248 -18.37 -6.31 -9.94
CA VAL A 248 -17.00 -6.04 -9.57
C VAL A 248 -16.76 -4.55 -9.32
N VAL A 249 -17.29 -3.69 -10.19
CA VAL A 249 -17.16 -2.24 -10.02
C VAL A 249 -17.97 -1.74 -8.82
N ALA A 250 -19.19 -2.23 -8.59
CA ALA A 250 -20.04 -1.84 -7.46
C ALA A 250 -19.41 -2.25 -6.11
N GLU A 251 -18.80 -3.44 -6.06
CA GLU A 251 -18.07 -3.93 -4.88
C GLU A 251 -16.91 -2.99 -4.49
N GLN A 252 -16.26 -2.32 -5.47
CA GLN A 252 -15.20 -1.34 -5.21
C GLN A 252 -15.69 -0.11 -4.40
N PHE A 253 -16.98 0.20 -4.52
CA PHE A 253 -17.59 1.34 -3.84
C PHE A 253 -18.42 0.92 -2.61
N HIS A 254 -18.35 -0.35 -2.20
CA HIS A 254 -19.23 -0.94 -1.17
C HIS A 254 -20.71 -0.66 -1.42
N LEU A 255 -21.11 -0.65 -2.71
CA LEU A 255 -22.47 -0.40 -3.14
C LEU A 255 -23.09 -1.65 -3.73
N HIS A 256 -24.40 -1.81 -3.53
CA HIS A 256 -25.13 -2.80 -4.31
C HIS A 256 -25.11 -2.39 -5.80
N PRO A 257 -24.95 -3.33 -6.77
CA PRO A 257 -24.90 -3.02 -8.21
C PRO A 257 -26.03 -2.09 -8.68
N LYS A 258 -27.23 -2.31 -8.21
CA LYS A 258 -28.38 -1.47 -8.50
C LYS A 258 -28.21 -0.02 -8.02
N THR A 259 -27.63 0.19 -6.84
CA THR A 259 -27.37 1.52 -6.27
C THR A 259 -26.34 2.29 -7.10
N LEU A 260 -25.32 1.59 -7.62
CA LEU A 260 -24.34 2.19 -8.53
C LEU A 260 -24.98 2.58 -9.87
N GLN A 261 -25.87 1.74 -10.39
CA GLN A 261 -26.60 1.98 -11.63
C GLN A 261 -27.57 3.16 -11.51
N ASP A 262 -28.31 3.26 -10.39
CA ASP A 262 -29.27 4.33 -10.12
C ASP A 262 -28.58 5.71 -9.98
N ARG A 263 -27.36 5.76 -9.40
CA ARG A 263 -26.57 7.00 -9.29
C ARG A 263 -26.08 7.52 -10.62
N LYS A 264 -25.98 6.69 -11.67
CA LYS A 264 -25.65 7.08 -13.04
C LYS A 264 -26.80 7.87 -13.69
N SER A 265 -28.02 7.72 -13.21
CA SER A 265 -29.23 8.34 -13.81
C SER A 265 -29.56 9.74 -13.24
N VAL A 266 -28.72 10.26 -12.33
CA VAL A 266 -28.93 11.56 -11.65
C VAL A 266 -27.95 12.65 -12.14
N VAL A 267 -27.19 12.39 -13.24
CA VAL A 267 -26.31 13.39 -13.89
C VAL A 267 -26.75 13.61 -15.32
#